data_a04091bb424c7d4d333c167c8669e702
#
_entry.id   a04091bb424c7d4d333c167c8669e702
#
_cell.length_a   1.000
_cell.length_b   1.000
_cell.length_c   1.000
_cell.angle_alpha   90.00
_cell.angle_beta   90.00
_cell.angle_gamma   90.00
#
_symmetry.space_group_name_H-M   'P 1'
#
loop_
_entity.id
_entity.type
_entity.pdbx_description
1 polymer ?
#
loop_
_entity_poly.entity_id
_entity_poly.type
_entity_poly.pdbx_seq_one_letter_code
_entity_poly.pdbx_strand_id
1 'polypeptide(L)'
;MKKSLNILSRIFKSIFLNQIPNYAIIYVDGRCNMKCGFCIHAAVDARATPSSISPTQWGKIFNKANSLLHLTVTGGEPFLRKDFVEIIDNIIINCNVPRISIKSNGFYLDRIKKFVPILIDRHPNTEFTLSISLDGPEEIHDKVRVFKGAYKKVLETLSVMHHYRKKPNFFLTLASVITQAS
;
A
#
# COMPACT_ATOMS: atom_id res chain seq x y z
N MET A 1 -1.08 -22.56 14.90
CA MET A 1 -0.07 -23.53 14.44
C MET A 1 0.14 -23.54 12.92
N LYS A 2 -0.86 -23.79 12.06
CA LYS A 2 -0.66 -23.85 10.59
C LYS A 2 -0.07 -22.56 9.96
N LYS A 3 -0.45 -21.36 10.44
CA LYS A 3 0.07 -20.07 9.94
C LYS A 3 1.57 -19.89 10.22
N SER A 4 2.02 -20.27 11.44
CA SER A 4 3.44 -20.18 11.82
C SER A 4 4.34 -21.15 11.04
N LEU A 5 3.89 -22.39 10.83
CA LEU A 5 4.60 -23.39 10.01
C LEU A 5 4.77 -22.94 8.55
N ASN A 6 3.75 -22.27 8.00
CA ASN A 6 3.82 -21.75 6.63
C ASN A 6 4.85 -20.60 6.52
N ILE A 7 4.92 -19.71 7.52
CA ILE A 7 5.91 -18.63 7.56
C ILE A 7 7.34 -19.19 7.69
N LEU A 8 7.56 -20.14 8.59
CA LEU A 8 8.87 -20.79 8.76
C LEU A 8 9.34 -21.49 7.48
N SER A 9 8.45 -22.22 6.81
CA SER A 9 8.75 -22.84 5.51
C SER A 9 9.16 -21.81 4.45
N ARG A 10 8.53 -20.64 4.41
CA ARG A 10 8.88 -19.57 3.47
C ARG A 10 10.22 -18.94 3.79
N ILE A 11 10.50 -18.70 5.08
CA ILE A 11 11.80 -18.21 5.55
C ILE A 11 12.90 -19.20 5.16
N PHE A 12 12.69 -20.49 5.42
CA PHE A 12 13.62 -21.55 5.05
C PHE A 12 13.90 -21.55 3.53
N LYS A 13 12.85 -21.50 2.71
CA LYS A 13 13.00 -21.44 1.24
C LYS A 13 13.76 -20.20 0.78
N SER A 14 13.51 -19.05 1.39
CA SER A 14 14.21 -17.81 1.07
C SER A 14 15.71 -17.87 1.40
N ILE A 15 16.06 -18.42 2.57
CA ILE A 15 17.45 -18.44 3.05
C ILE A 15 18.25 -19.56 2.38
N PHE A 16 17.70 -20.78 2.31
CA PHE A 16 18.47 -21.96 1.93
C PHE A 16 18.36 -22.36 0.45
N LEU A 17 17.28 -21.98 -0.22
CA LEU A 17 17.09 -22.34 -1.63
C LEU A 17 17.42 -21.19 -2.60
N ASN A 18 17.84 -20.04 -2.07
CA ASN A 18 18.21 -18.82 -2.82
C ASN A 18 17.17 -18.44 -3.91
N GLN A 19 15.91 -18.80 -3.69
CA GLN A 19 14.82 -18.68 -4.65
C GLN A 19 13.82 -17.66 -4.14
N ILE A 20 13.78 -16.48 -4.73
CA ILE A 20 12.67 -15.52 -4.65
C ILE A 20 12.75 -14.59 -3.43
N PRO A 21 12.53 -13.27 -3.64
CA PRO A 21 12.50 -12.29 -2.57
C PRO A 21 11.41 -12.60 -1.54
N ASN A 22 11.70 -12.38 -0.27
CA ASN A 22 10.74 -12.46 0.82
C ASN A 22 9.97 -11.14 1.03
N TYR A 23 10.44 -10.06 0.41
CA TYR A 23 9.85 -8.73 0.44
C TYR A 23 9.85 -8.12 -0.96
N ALA A 24 8.73 -7.49 -1.31
CA ALA A 24 8.59 -6.76 -2.57
C ALA A 24 7.89 -5.42 -2.37
N ILE A 25 8.27 -4.44 -3.18
CA ILE A 25 7.58 -3.16 -3.30
C ILE A 25 7.07 -3.03 -4.73
N ILE A 26 5.79 -2.73 -4.89
CA ILE A 26 5.19 -2.50 -6.21
C ILE A 26 4.61 -1.11 -6.31
N TYR A 27 4.79 -0.53 -7.48
CA TYR A 27 4.23 0.75 -7.88
C TYR A 27 3.08 0.48 -8.85
N VAL A 28 1.84 0.46 -8.32
CA VAL A 28 0.66 0.07 -9.12
C VAL A 28 0.21 1.15 -10.09
N ASP A 29 0.58 2.41 -9.83
CA ASP A 29 0.30 3.55 -10.72
C ASP A 29 1.40 4.62 -10.52
N GLY A 30 1.80 5.30 -11.60
CA GLY A 30 2.71 6.45 -11.54
C GLY A 30 2.00 7.77 -11.19
N ARG A 31 0.70 7.85 -11.42
CA ARG A 31 -0.08 9.08 -11.19
C ARG A 31 -0.26 9.39 -9.72
N CYS A 32 -0.23 10.68 -9.40
CA CYS A 32 -0.51 11.20 -8.05
C CYS A 32 -1.23 12.56 -8.16
N ASN A 33 -2.12 12.83 -7.22
CA ASN A 33 -2.78 14.14 -7.09
C ASN A 33 -1.92 15.19 -6.38
N MET A 34 -0.79 14.79 -5.76
CA MET A 34 0.12 15.67 -5.03
C MET A 34 1.45 15.83 -5.74
N LYS A 35 2.17 16.93 -5.44
CA LYS A 35 3.47 17.28 -6.04
C LYS A 35 4.55 17.46 -4.98
N CYS A 36 4.63 16.55 -4.01
CA CYS A 36 5.56 16.64 -2.87
C CYS A 36 6.99 16.91 -3.35
N GLY A 37 7.67 17.87 -2.70
CA GLY A 37 9.00 18.30 -3.11
C GLY A 37 10.10 17.24 -2.94
N PHE A 38 9.92 16.31 -1.99
CA PHE A 38 10.84 15.20 -1.74
C PHE A 38 10.51 13.93 -2.53
N CYS A 39 9.47 13.95 -3.38
CA CYS A 39 8.98 12.76 -4.05
C CYS A 39 9.94 12.30 -5.14
N ILE A 40 10.38 11.03 -5.04
CA ILE A 40 11.25 10.40 -6.06
C ILE A 40 10.57 10.36 -7.46
N HIS A 41 9.24 10.29 -7.52
CA HIS A 41 8.49 10.39 -8.78
C HIS A 41 8.45 11.81 -9.37
N ALA A 42 8.88 12.83 -8.61
CA ALA A 42 8.96 14.20 -9.12
C ALA A 42 10.06 14.38 -10.15
N ALA A 43 11.17 13.62 -9.98
CA ALA A 43 12.33 13.68 -10.85
C ALA A 43 12.13 12.95 -12.21
N VAL A 44 11.14 12.05 -12.26
CA VAL A 44 10.83 11.28 -13.49
C VAL A 44 9.39 11.60 -13.81
N ASP A 45 9.02 12.30 -14.81
CA ASP A 45 7.65 12.74 -15.16
C ASP A 45 6.60 11.58 -15.26
N ALA A 46 6.81 10.57 -14.41
CA ALA A 46 5.99 9.36 -14.25
C ALA A 46 4.57 9.64 -13.71
N ARG A 47 4.31 10.88 -13.24
CA ARG A 47 3.02 11.27 -12.67
C ARG A 47 1.90 11.36 -13.69
N ALA A 48 2.23 11.44 -14.97
CA ALA A 48 1.26 11.62 -16.05
C ALA A 48 0.78 10.30 -16.66
N THR A 49 1.52 9.19 -16.47
CA THR A 49 1.25 7.95 -17.19
C THR A 49 0.54 6.93 -16.29
N PRO A 50 -0.70 6.52 -16.64
CA PRO A 50 -1.36 5.40 -15.96
C PRO A 50 -0.57 4.12 -16.18
N SER A 51 -0.53 3.24 -15.18
CA SER A 51 0.02 1.92 -15.36
C SER A 51 -0.81 1.12 -16.37
N SER A 52 -0.13 0.50 -17.33
CA SER A 52 -0.75 -0.40 -18.32
C SER A 52 -0.91 -1.84 -17.82
N ILE A 53 -0.32 -2.18 -16.66
CA ILE A 53 -0.37 -3.53 -16.10
C ILE A 53 -1.77 -3.80 -15.55
N SER A 54 -2.45 -4.81 -16.10
CA SER A 54 -3.78 -5.24 -15.66
C SER A 54 -3.73 -6.05 -14.36
N PRO A 55 -4.86 -6.21 -13.65
CA PRO A 55 -4.94 -7.06 -12.46
C PRO A 55 -4.44 -8.49 -12.69
N THR A 56 -4.83 -9.09 -13.81
CA THR A 56 -4.39 -10.45 -14.19
C THR A 56 -2.88 -10.54 -14.42
N GLN A 57 -2.29 -9.50 -15.03
CA GLN A 57 -0.83 -9.45 -15.23
C GLN A 57 -0.09 -9.32 -13.91
N TRP A 58 -0.60 -8.51 -12.97
CA TRP A 58 -0.07 -8.45 -11.60
C TRP A 58 -0.08 -9.83 -10.93
N GLY A 59 -1.19 -10.57 -11.03
CA GLY A 59 -1.27 -11.95 -10.53
C GLY A 59 -0.20 -12.87 -11.15
N LYS A 60 -0.01 -12.80 -12.47
CA LYS A 60 1.02 -13.60 -13.18
C LYS A 60 2.45 -13.27 -12.73
N ILE A 61 2.77 -11.99 -12.48
CA ILE A 61 4.09 -11.56 -11.98
C ILE A 61 4.40 -12.27 -10.65
N PHE A 62 3.40 -12.45 -9.80
CA PHE A 62 3.57 -13.05 -8.47
C PHE A 62 3.34 -14.57 -8.41
N ASN A 63 2.95 -15.21 -9.50
CA ASN A 63 2.58 -16.65 -9.54
C ASN A 63 3.67 -17.59 -8.98
N LYS A 64 4.94 -17.21 -9.06
CA LYS A 64 6.06 -18.01 -8.54
C LYS A 64 6.64 -17.46 -7.23
N ALA A 65 6.05 -16.40 -6.65
CA ALA A 65 6.57 -15.72 -5.48
C ALA A 65 6.13 -16.37 -4.13
N ASN A 66 6.17 -17.69 -4.05
CA ASN A 66 5.66 -18.45 -2.88
C ASN A 66 6.42 -18.20 -1.57
N SER A 67 7.61 -17.58 -1.62
CA SER A 67 8.39 -17.19 -0.43
C SER A 67 8.07 -15.77 0.05
N LEU A 68 7.29 -15.00 -0.70
CA LEU A 68 6.97 -13.62 -0.34
C LEU A 68 6.26 -13.56 1.02
N LEU A 69 6.86 -12.84 1.97
CA LEU A 69 6.35 -12.65 3.34
C LEU A 69 5.64 -11.30 3.49
N HIS A 70 6.08 -10.30 2.73
CA HIS A 70 5.54 -8.96 2.82
C HIS A 70 5.54 -8.28 1.45
N LEU A 71 4.43 -7.69 1.10
CA LEU A 71 4.26 -6.86 -0.08
C LEU A 71 3.93 -5.42 0.34
N THR A 72 4.72 -4.45 -0.12
CA THR A 72 4.34 -3.04 -0.04
C THR A 72 3.75 -2.60 -1.37
N VAL A 73 2.54 -2.08 -1.31
CA VAL A 73 1.82 -1.52 -2.45
C VAL A 73 1.86 -0.01 -2.35
N THR A 74 2.44 0.62 -3.35
CA THR A 74 2.62 2.06 -3.44
C THR A 74 2.46 2.52 -4.89
N GLY A 75 2.96 3.69 -5.21
CA GLY A 75 2.93 4.30 -6.54
C GLY A 75 3.12 5.80 -6.41
N GLY A 76 2.48 6.57 -7.27
CA GLY A 76 2.14 7.95 -6.95
C GLY A 76 1.08 7.94 -5.85
N GLU A 77 -0.18 7.63 -6.22
CA GLU A 77 -1.23 7.35 -5.25
C GLU A 77 -2.00 6.08 -5.69
N PRO A 78 -1.90 4.96 -4.94
CA PRO A 78 -2.49 3.69 -5.33
C PRO A 78 -4.01 3.73 -5.50
N PHE A 79 -4.70 4.53 -4.69
CA PHE A 79 -6.15 4.66 -4.74
C PHE A 79 -6.67 5.46 -5.95
N LEU A 80 -5.79 5.93 -6.84
CA LEU A 80 -6.19 6.39 -8.18
C LEU A 80 -6.61 5.23 -9.09
N ARG A 81 -6.10 4.02 -8.86
CA ARG A 81 -6.51 2.80 -9.58
C ARG A 81 -7.94 2.43 -9.21
N LYS A 82 -8.82 2.36 -10.21
CA LYS A 82 -10.22 1.93 -10.00
C LYS A 82 -10.32 0.43 -9.75
N ASP A 83 -9.39 -0.32 -10.32
CA ASP A 83 -9.23 -1.78 -10.24
C ASP A 83 -8.27 -2.22 -9.14
N PHE A 84 -8.06 -1.38 -8.12
CA PHE A 84 -7.11 -1.63 -7.04
C PHE A 84 -7.43 -2.93 -6.26
N VAL A 85 -8.71 -3.18 -5.99
CA VAL A 85 -9.15 -4.40 -5.29
C VAL A 85 -8.81 -5.63 -6.11
N GLU A 86 -9.12 -5.62 -7.41
CA GLU A 86 -8.85 -6.72 -8.32
C GLU A 86 -7.34 -7.01 -8.46
N ILE A 87 -6.49 -5.96 -8.41
CA ILE A 87 -5.03 -6.12 -8.41
C ILE A 87 -4.60 -6.91 -7.19
N ILE A 88 -5.04 -6.49 -6.00
CA ILE A 88 -4.67 -7.13 -4.74
C ILE A 88 -5.23 -8.56 -4.65
N ASP A 89 -6.49 -8.76 -5.06
CA ASP A 89 -7.12 -10.09 -5.13
C ASP A 89 -6.28 -11.05 -5.99
N ASN A 90 -5.89 -10.62 -7.21
CA ASN A 90 -5.08 -11.44 -8.11
C ASN A 90 -3.70 -11.77 -7.53
N ILE A 91 -3.05 -10.82 -6.87
CA ILE A 91 -1.75 -11.06 -6.23
C ILE A 91 -1.90 -12.09 -5.09
N ILE A 92 -2.89 -11.93 -4.21
CA ILE A 92 -3.08 -12.83 -3.07
C ILE A 92 -3.43 -14.24 -3.55
N ILE A 93 -4.29 -14.39 -4.54
CA ILE A 93 -4.68 -15.68 -5.10
C ILE A 93 -3.45 -16.42 -5.66
N ASN A 94 -2.53 -15.71 -6.30
CA ASN A 94 -1.38 -16.32 -6.97
C ASN A 94 -0.17 -16.57 -6.05
N CYS A 95 0.04 -15.79 -4.99
CA CYS A 95 1.20 -15.98 -4.11
C CYS A 95 0.87 -16.10 -2.62
N ASN A 96 -0.42 -15.96 -2.23
CA ASN A 96 -0.87 -16.12 -0.84
C ASN A 96 0.00 -15.34 0.17
N VAL A 97 0.30 -14.06 -0.15
CA VAL A 97 1.17 -13.21 0.67
C VAL A 97 0.51 -12.94 2.05
N PRO A 98 1.23 -13.17 3.17
CA PRO A 98 0.64 -13.05 4.51
C PRO A 98 0.49 -11.62 5.01
N ARG A 99 1.26 -10.66 4.45
CA ARG A 99 1.23 -9.24 4.86
C ARG A 99 1.27 -8.31 3.67
N ILE A 100 0.36 -7.34 3.65
CA ILE A 100 0.31 -6.29 2.63
C ILE A 100 0.26 -4.93 3.31
N SER A 101 1.23 -4.07 3.01
CA SER A 101 1.23 -2.66 3.40
C SER A 101 0.83 -1.79 2.23
N ILE A 102 -0.22 -0.99 2.39
CA ILE A 102 -0.70 -0.04 1.40
C ILE A 102 -0.26 1.35 1.84
N LYS A 103 0.55 2.03 1.01
CA LYS A 103 1.02 3.40 1.26
C LYS A 103 0.13 4.38 0.53
N SER A 104 -0.43 5.37 1.23
CA SER A 104 -1.34 6.36 0.65
C SER A 104 -1.10 7.75 1.24
N ASN A 105 -1.34 8.77 0.44
CA ASN A 105 -1.41 10.14 0.92
C ASN A 105 -2.73 10.47 1.66
N GLY A 106 -3.65 9.53 1.74
CA GLY A 106 -4.90 9.65 2.50
C GLY A 106 -5.99 10.54 1.89
N PHE A 107 -5.78 11.07 0.67
CA PHE A 107 -6.70 12.04 0.08
C PHE A 107 -8.02 11.43 -0.42
N TYR A 108 -7.96 10.22 -0.97
CA TYR A 108 -9.12 9.58 -1.62
C TYR A 108 -9.98 8.78 -0.64
N LEU A 109 -10.53 9.45 0.37
CA LEU A 109 -11.36 8.82 1.41
C LEU A 109 -12.44 7.90 0.85
N ASP A 110 -13.18 8.34 -0.17
CA ASP A 110 -14.30 7.54 -0.73
C ASP A 110 -13.85 6.20 -1.31
N ARG A 111 -12.64 6.16 -1.89
CA ARG A 111 -12.06 4.91 -2.41
C ARG A 111 -11.45 4.08 -1.29
N ILE A 112 -10.75 4.70 -0.35
CA ILE A 112 -10.14 4.04 0.81
C ILE A 112 -11.23 3.33 1.63
N LYS A 113 -12.31 4.03 2.00
CA LYS A 113 -13.42 3.47 2.77
C LYS A 113 -14.22 2.40 2.02
N LYS A 114 -14.15 2.37 0.70
CA LYS A 114 -14.76 1.32 -0.13
C LYS A 114 -13.84 0.13 -0.31
N PHE A 115 -12.59 0.33 -0.68
CA PHE A 115 -11.68 -0.73 -1.13
C PHE A 115 -11.03 -1.49 0.03
N VAL A 116 -10.60 -0.79 1.08
CA VAL A 116 -9.88 -1.41 2.19
C VAL A 116 -10.74 -2.41 2.97
N PRO A 117 -12.01 -2.10 3.34
CA PRO A 117 -12.87 -3.09 4.00
C PRO A 117 -13.13 -4.33 3.14
N ILE A 118 -13.32 -4.16 1.82
CA ILE A 118 -13.51 -5.30 0.91
C ILE A 118 -12.30 -6.25 0.98
N LEU A 119 -11.08 -5.72 0.95
CA LEU A 119 -9.86 -6.53 1.02
C LEU A 119 -9.73 -7.24 2.37
N ILE A 120 -10.00 -6.54 3.47
CA ILE A 120 -9.94 -7.11 4.83
C ILE A 120 -10.89 -8.29 4.98
N ASP A 121 -12.13 -8.14 4.49
CA ASP A 121 -13.18 -9.16 4.63
C ASP A 121 -12.97 -10.35 3.68
N ARG A 122 -12.47 -10.11 2.45
CA ARG A 122 -12.18 -11.18 1.48
C ARG A 122 -10.97 -12.03 1.85
N HIS A 123 -9.98 -11.43 2.53
CA HIS A 123 -8.71 -12.08 2.81
C HIS A 123 -8.38 -12.13 4.30
N PRO A 124 -9.15 -12.88 5.12
CA PRO A 124 -8.99 -12.92 6.58
C PRO A 124 -7.62 -13.48 7.03
N ASN A 125 -6.92 -14.18 6.15
CA ASN A 125 -5.59 -14.74 6.42
C ASN A 125 -4.43 -13.81 6.04
N THR A 126 -4.70 -12.69 5.37
CA THR A 126 -3.72 -11.65 5.03
C THR A 126 -3.85 -10.49 6.00
N GLU A 127 -2.75 -10.05 6.56
CA GLU A 127 -2.67 -8.85 7.39
C GLU A 127 -2.50 -7.62 6.50
N PHE A 128 -3.43 -6.66 6.61
CA PHE A 128 -3.38 -5.39 5.88
C PHE A 128 -2.93 -4.26 6.80
N THR A 129 -1.93 -3.52 6.38
CA THR A 129 -1.52 -2.26 7.01
C THR A 129 -1.82 -1.12 6.04
N LEU A 130 -2.74 -0.22 6.42
CA LEU A 130 -2.92 1.06 5.73
C LEU A 130 -2.01 2.09 6.39
N SER A 131 -1.01 2.56 5.66
CA SER A 131 -0.05 3.55 6.13
C SER A 131 -0.34 4.89 5.46
N ILE A 132 -0.88 5.82 6.23
CA ILE A 132 -1.24 7.16 5.76
C ILE A 132 -0.09 8.13 6.01
N SER A 133 0.22 8.92 5.00
CA SER A 133 1.26 9.95 5.09
C SER A 133 0.80 11.15 5.91
N LEU A 134 1.55 11.52 6.95
CA LEU A 134 1.32 12.71 7.75
C LEU A 134 2.67 13.28 8.24
N ASP A 135 3.08 14.44 7.71
CA ASP A 135 4.45 14.96 7.89
C ASP A 135 4.57 16.04 8.98
N GLY A 136 3.47 16.39 9.64
CA GLY A 136 3.46 17.38 10.70
C GLY A 136 2.10 18.08 10.83
N PRO A 137 2.04 19.23 11.52
CA PRO A 137 0.87 20.10 11.59
C PRO A 137 0.38 20.58 10.20
N GLU A 138 -0.83 21.14 10.13
CA GLU A 138 -1.50 21.50 8.87
C GLU A 138 -0.60 22.31 7.91
N GLU A 139 0.04 23.37 8.44
CA GLU A 139 0.88 24.25 7.65
C GLU A 139 2.08 23.53 7.03
N ILE A 140 2.73 22.66 7.81
CA ILE A 140 3.88 21.88 7.36
C ILE A 140 3.44 20.83 6.37
N HIS A 141 2.40 20.05 6.70
CA HIS A 141 1.93 18.97 5.85
C HIS A 141 1.49 19.49 4.48
N ASP A 142 0.63 20.51 4.44
CA ASP A 142 0.13 21.08 3.18
C ASP A 142 1.25 21.69 2.34
N LYS A 143 2.23 22.35 2.99
CA LYS A 143 3.42 22.90 2.32
C LYS A 143 4.27 21.80 1.69
N VAL A 144 4.62 20.77 2.44
CA VAL A 144 5.49 19.67 2.01
C VAL A 144 4.82 18.83 0.93
N ARG A 145 3.50 18.60 1.04
CA ARG A 145 2.70 17.88 0.05
C ARG A 145 2.35 18.72 -1.19
N VAL A 146 2.61 20.04 -1.13
CA VAL A 146 2.24 20.99 -2.19
C VAL A 146 0.76 20.88 -2.55
N PHE A 147 -0.09 20.77 -1.49
CA PHE A 147 -1.53 20.58 -1.66
C PHE A 147 -2.30 21.16 -0.46
N LYS A 148 -2.97 22.30 -0.67
CA LYS A 148 -3.78 22.95 0.38
C LYS A 148 -4.98 22.07 0.78
N GLY A 149 -5.14 21.83 2.08
CA GLY A 149 -6.19 20.99 2.64
C GLY A 149 -5.87 19.51 2.65
N ALA A 150 -4.66 19.08 2.29
CA ALA A 150 -4.21 17.70 2.39
C ALA A 150 -4.31 17.19 3.83
N TYR A 151 -3.90 17.99 4.82
CA TYR A 151 -3.96 17.65 6.23
C TYR A 151 -5.39 17.30 6.68
N LYS A 152 -6.37 18.12 6.33
CA LYS A 152 -7.78 17.89 6.70
C LYS A 152 -8.29 16.59 6.11
N LYS A 153 -7.96 16.29 4.83
CA LYS A 153 -8.32 15.04 4.18
C LYS A 153 -7.69 13.80 4.85
N VAL A 154 -6.44 13.94 5.29
CA VAL A 154 -5.78 12.88 6.07
C VAL A 154 -6.53 12.62 7.37
N LEU A 155 -6.88 13.67 8.14
CA LEU A 155 -7.61 13.52 9.41
C LEU A 155 -9.00 12.88 9.21
N GLU A 156 -9.74 13.29 8.16
CA GLU A 156 -11.02 12.67 7.79
C GLU A 156 -10.83 11.16 7.53
N THR A 157 -9.80 10.80 6.75
CA THR A 157 -9.49 9.41 6.42
C THR A 157 -9.09 8.60 7.64
N LEU A 158 -8.24 9.15 8.51
CA LEU A 158 -7.84 8.51 9.75
C LEU A 158 -9.04 8.27 10.68
N SER A 159 -9.92 9.26 10.83
CA SER A 159 -11.14 9.15 11.65
C SER A 159 -12.04 8.00 11.18
N VAL A 160 -12.29 7.91 9.87
CA VAL A 160 -13.12 6.84 9.30
C VAL A 160 -12.44 5.49 9.44
N MET A 161 -11.17 5.38 9.08
CA MET A 161 -10.44 4.12 9.08
C MET A 161 -10.10 3.61 10.48
N HIS A 162 -10.10 4.48 11.50
CA HIS A 162 -9.91 4.10 12.89
C HIS A 162 -10.92 3.04 13.36
N HIS A 163 -12.16 3.10 12.90
CA HIS A 163 -13.21 2.13 13.27
C HIS A 163 -12.88 0.70 12.84
N TYR A 164 -12.10 0.53 11.77
CA TYR A 164 -11.70 -0.78 11.26
C TYR A 164 -10.55 -1.42 12.04
N ARG A 165 -9.88 -0.71 12.96
CA ARG A 165 -8.82 -1.25 13.84
C ARG A 165 -9.30 -2.40 14.75
N LYS A 166 -10.60 -2.59 14.88
CA LYS A 166 -11.19 -3.74 15.59
C LYS A 166 -11.06 -5.05 14.79
N LYS A 167 -10.79 -4.99 13.50
CA LYS A 167 -10.56 -6.19 12.66
C LYS A 167 -9.17 -6.76 12.95
N PRO A 168 -9.05 -8.08 13.24
CA PRO A 168 -7.79 -8.68 13.69
C PRO A 168 -6.68 -8.68 12.62
N ASN A 169 -7.06 -8.53 11.36
CA ASN A 169 -6.15 -8.52 10.21
C ASN A 169 -5.96 -7.11 9.61
N PHE A 170 -6.31 -6.04 10.34
CA PHE A 170 -6.13 -4.66 9.86
C PHE A 170 -5.35 -3.79 10.85
N PHE A 171 -4.37 -3.07 10.32
CA PHE A 171 -3.54 -2.11 11.03
C PHE A 171 -3.57 -0.76 10.34
N LEU A 172 -3.75 0.32 11.12
CA LEU A 172 -3.69 1.70 10.65
C LEU A 172 -2.44 2.35 11.23
N THR A 173 -1.55 2.86 10.38
CA THR A 173 -0.27 3.47 10.76
C THR A 173 -0.08 4.82 10.08
N LEU A 174 0.77 5.66 10.67
CA LEU A 174 1.24 6.89 10.06
C LEU A 174 2.64 6.69 9.49
N ALA A 175 2.95 7.40 8.42
CA ALA A 175 4.28 7.51 7.86
C ALA A 175 4.62 8.98 7.66
N SER A 176 5.76 9.42 8.19
CA SER A 176 6.22 10.80 8.07
C SER A 176 7.58 10.84 7.37
N VAL A 177 7.77 11.86 6.55
CA VAL A 177 9.08 12.18 5.96
C VAL A 177 9.57 13.46 6.63
N ILE A 178 10.71 13.36 7.29
CA ILE A 178 11.36 14.53 7.92
C ILE A 178 12.31 15.12 6.89
N THR A 179 12.13 16.40 6.58
CA THR A 179 12.97 17.16 5.66
C THR A 179 13.41 18.46 6.31
N GLN A 180 14.37 19.18 5.73
CA GLN A 180 14.72 20.52 6.22
C GLN A 180 13.57 21.54 6.13
N ALA A 181 12.51 21.22 5.41
CA ALA A 181 11.31 22.07 5.25
C ALA A 181 10.17 21.69 6.22
N SER A 182 10.35 20.64 7.01
CA SER A 182 9.37 20.16 8.00
C SER A 182 9.79 20.45 9.43
#